data_d696d3edb762e22c6a2608ec7b47fe08
#
_entry.id   d696d3edb762e22c6a2608ec7b47fe08
#
_cell.length_a   1.000
_cell.length_b   1.000
_cell.length_c   1.000
_cell.angle_alpha   90.00
_cell.angle_beta   90.00
_cell.angle_gamma   90.00
#
_symmetry.space_group_name_H-M   'P 1'
#
loop_
_entity.id
_entity.type
_entity.pdbx_description
1 polymer ?
#
loop_
_entity_poly.entity_id
_entity_poly.type
_entity_poly.pdbx_seq_one_letter_code
_entity_poly.pdbx_strand_id
1 'polypeptide(L)'
;MATTQADIKTAYPLPVYNYKVDIGKDTIAFSEVSGLNIAYETTTYKESNTEPGKTCPRVFRMPAQAVTTTLTLKKGLVPAKSQAALYDWISSIRINQVIKKDILISLCDETGKAVVTWTVINAFPTKLDVPTFDANSNDVAIESMELMADDIAINYKA
;
A
#
# COMPACT_ATOMS: atom_id res chain seq x y z
N MET A 1 -5.78 -22.82 -31.69
CA MET A 1 -5.95 -23.72 -30.55
C MET A 1 -6.64 -22.99 -29.41
N ALA A 2 -7.49 -23.68 -28.66
CA ALA A 2 -8.14 -23.06 -27.50
C ALA A 2 -7.12 -22.89 -26.36
N THR A 3 -7.17 -21.76 -25.67
CA THR A 3 -6.35 -21.48 -24.50
C THR A 3 -6.77 -22.41 -23.34
N THR A 4 -5.85 -23.12 -22.75
CA THR A 4 -6.12 -24.03 -21.64
C THR A 4 -6.23 -23.28 -20.31
N GLN A 5 -6.83 -23.91 -19.29
CA GLN A 5 -6.87 -23.34 -17.93
C GLN A 5 -5.44 -23.13 -17.36
N ALA A 6 -4.51 -24.00 -17.68
CA ALA A 6 -3.11 -23.85 -17.27
C ALA A 6 -2.46 -22.63 -17.90
N ASP A 7 -2.72 -22.36 -19.19
CA ASP A 7 -2.22 -21.18 -19.88
C ASP A 7 -2.78 -19.90 -19.28
N ILE A 8 -4.05 -19.89 -18.89
CA ILE A 8 -4.69 -18.75 -18.23
C ILE A 8 -4.02 -18.45 -16.90
N LYS A 9 -3.78 -19.47 -16.07
CA LYS A 9 -3.12 -19.30 -14.76
C LYS A 9 -1.72 -18.73 -14.85
N THR A 10 -0.97 -19.07 -15.87
CA THR A 10 0.44 -18.68 -16.01
C THR A 10 0.66 -17.40 -16.80
N ALA A 11 -0.24 -17.07 -17.74
CA ALA A 11 -0.03 -15.97 -18.69
C ALA A 11 -0.97 -14.79 -18.49
N TYR A 12 -2.14 -14.97 -17.84
CA TYR A 12 -3.10 -13.89 -17.68
C TYR A 12 -2.85 -13.09 -16.42
N PRO A 13 -3.02 -11.76 -16.47
CA PRO A 13 -2.94 -10.93 -15.29
C PRO A 13 -3.98 -11.30 -14.23
N LEU A 14 -3.62 -11.19 -12.96
CA LEU A 14 -4.51 -11.44 -11.85
C LEU A 14 -5.55 -10.31 -11.70
N PRO A 15 -6.81 -10.62 -11.38
CA PRO A 15 -7.81 -9.61 -11.10
C PRO A 15 -7.54 -8.93 -9.74
N VAL A 16 -7.86 -7.64 -9.66
CA VAL A 16 -7.60 -6.83 -8.46
C VAL A 16 -8.62 -7.01 -7.34
N TYR A 17 -9.75 -7.66 -7.59
CA TYR A 17 -10.85 -7.73 -6.62
C TYR A 17 -10.68 -8.85 -5.58
N ASN A 18 -9.84 -9.83 -5.83
CA ASN A 18 -9.67 -10.99 -4.96
C ASN A 18 -8.44 -10.84 -4.06
N TYR A 19 -8.58 -10.03 -3.03
CA TYR A 19 -7.49 -9.71 -2.10
C TYR A 19 -7.92 -9.86 -0.64
N LYS A 20 -6.94 -10.01 0.24
CA LYS A 20 -7.10 -10.06 1.70
C LYS A 20 -6.13 -9.09 2.35
N VAL A 21 -6.56 -8.51 3.47
CA VAL A 21 -5.73 -7.60 4.27
C VAL A 21 -5.67 -8.12 5.70
N ASP A 22 -4.45 -8.37 6.17
CA ASP A 22 -4.16 -8.76 7.54
C ASP A 22 -3.41 -7.62 8.24
N ILE A 23 -3.94 -7.12 9.33
CA ILE A 23 -3.31 -6.10 10.17
C ILE A 23 -2.87 -6.75 11.48
N GLY A 24 -1.57 -6.95 11.62
CA GLY A 24 -1.03 -7.69 12.75
C GLY A 24 -1.50 -9.15 12.72
N LYS A 25 -2.40 -9.52 13.62
CA LYS A 25 -2.97 -10.88 13.71
C LYS A 25 -4.41 -10.99 13.18
N ASP A 26 -5.02 -9.86 12.83
CA ASP A 26 -6.44 -9.79 12.48
C ASP A 26 -6.63 -9.63 10.98
N THR A 27 -7.48 -10.45 10.39
CA THR A 27 -7.93 -10.31 9.00
C THR A 27 -9.14 -9.39 8.96
N ILE A 28 -9.02 -8.28 8.23
CA ILE A 28 -10.05 -7.25 8.15
C ILE A 28 -10.45 -7.02 6.70
N ALA A 29 -11.75 -6.92 6.45
CA ALA A 29 -12.30 -6.65 5.13
C ALA A 29 -12.26 -5.16 4.83
N PHE A 30 -11.66 -4.80 3.70
CA PHE A 30 -11.63 -3.45 3.16
C PHE A 30 -12.24 -3.42 1.76
N SER A 31 -12.85 -2.29 1.40
CA SER A 31 -13.41 -2.09 0.06
C SER A 31 -12.37 -1.63 -0.95
N GLU A 32 -11.34 -0.93 -0.48
CA GLU A 32 -10.26 -0.43 -1.32
C GLU A 32 -8.95 -0.33 -0.53
N VAL A 33 -7.85 -0.68 -1.19
CA VAL A 33 -6.49 -0.50 -0.69
C VAL A 33 -5.70 0.19 -1.79
N SER A 34 -5.05 1.31 -1.47
CA SER A 34 -4.26 2.08 -2.43
C SER A 34 -2.99 2.65 -1.79
N GLY A 35 -2.06 3.12 -2.62
CA GLY A 35 -0.82 3.73 -2.16
C GLY A 35 0.34 2.74 -1.97
N LEU A 36 0.20 1.49 -2.40
CA LEU A 36 1.28 0.51 -2.40
C LEU A 36 2.29 0.86 -3.49
N ASN A 37 3.28 1.66 -3.17
CA ASN A 37 4.36 2.02 -4.08
C ASN A 37 5.73 1.91 -3.41
N ILE A 38 6.75 1.68 -4.22
CA ILE A 38 8.15 1.72 -3.84
C ILE A 38 8.79 2.78 -4.70
N ALA A 39 9.29 3.85 -4.09
CA ALA A 39 9.86 4.98 -4.81
C ALA A 39 11.12 5.50 -4.10
N TYR A 40 12.04 6.02 -4.89
CA TYR A 40 13.24 6.68 -4.42
C TYR A 40 13.30 8.09 -4.99
N GLU A 41 13.77 9.03 -4.19
CA GLU A 41 14.17 10.33 -4.70
C GLU A 41 15.41 10.17 -5.59
N THR A 42 15.64 11.13 -6.44
CA THR A 42 16.83 11.17 -7.29
C THR A 42 17.65 12.43 -7.02
N THR A 43 18.94 12.28 -7.12
CA THR A 43 19.86 13.43 -7.03
C THR A 43 20.72 13.51 -8.27
N THR A 44 21.09 14.73 -8.62
CA THR A 44 21.96 15.01 -9.77
C THR A 44 23.21 15.71 -9.29
N TYR A 45 24.35 15.15 -9.61
CA TYR A 45 25.66 15.75 -9.39
C TYR A 45 26.26 16.17 -10.73
N LYS A 46 26.82 17.36 -10.79
CA LYS A 46 27.47 17.90 -11.97
C LYS A 46 28.91 18.30 -11.65
N GLU A 47 29.79 17.96 -12.54
CA GLU A 47 31.21 18.33 -12.42
C GLU A 47 31.79 18.74 -13.78
N SER A 48 32.97 19.34 -13.79
CA SER A 48 33.69 19.64 -15.02
C SER A 48 34.15 18.36 -15.71
N ASN A 49 34.08 18.35 -17.03
CA ASN A 49 34.56 17.20 -17.81
C ASN A 49 36.06 17.28 -17.99
N THR A 50 36.76 16.20 -17.69
CA THR A 50 38.22 16.09 -17.87
C THR A 50 38.65 15.43 -19.18
N GLU A 51 37.68 14.91 -19.93
CA GLU A 51 37.94 14.23 -21.21
C GLU A 51 38.11 15.26 -22.34
N PRO A 52 39.18 15.19 -23.14
CA PRO A 52 39.36 16.09 -24.27
C PRO A 52 38.23 15.96 -25.31
N GLY A 53 37.74 17.11 -25.82
CA GLY A 53 36.75 17.17 -26.86
C GLY A 53 35.28 16.91 -26.42
N LYS A 54 35.06 16.76 -25.12
CA LYS A 54 33.69 16.63 -24.58
C LYS A 54 33.26 17.92 -23.88
N THR A 55 31.99 18.27 -24.06
CA THR A 55 31.38 19.45 -23.44
C THR A 55 31.16 19.27 -21.95
N CYS A 56 31.24 20.36 -21.18
CA CYS A 56 30.87 20.44 -19.78
C CYS A 56 29.39 20.84 -19.63
N PRO A 57 28.75 20.50 -18.51
CA PRO A 57 29.24 19.66 -17.42
C PRO A 57 29.02 18.16 -17.65
N ARG A 58 29.80 17.33 -16.96
CA ARG A 58 29.53 15.91 -16.81
C ARG A 58 28.44 15.72 -15.77
N VAL A 59 27.40 14.97 -16.09
CA VAL A 59 26.20 14.85 -15.24
C VAL A 59 26.03 13.41 -14.76
N PHE A 60 25.87 13.24 -13.46
CA PHE A 60 25.54 11.95 -12.84
C PHE A 60 24.17 12.03 -12.20
N ARG A 61 23.32 11.07 -12.52
CA ARG A 61 22.00 10.91 -11.91
C ARG A 61 22.02 9.67 -11.03
N MET A 62 21.68 9.84 -9.76
CA MET A 62 21.78 8.78 -8.77
C MET A 62 20.48 8.66 -7.98
N PRO A 63 20.13 7.45 -7.51
CA PRO A 63 19.07 7.32 -6.52
C PRO A 63 19.48 7.98 -5.21
N ALA A 64 18.52 8.64 -4.57
CA ALA A 64 18.69 9.29 -3.26
C ALA A 64 17.92 8.51 -2.18
N GLN A 65 17.31 9.20 -1.24
CA GLN A 65 16.58 8.57 -0.14
C GLN A 65 15.28 7.93 -0.62
N ALA A 66 14.86 6.87 0.08
CA ALA A 66 13.55 6.26 -0.16
C ALA A 66 12.42 7.25 0.19
N VAL A 67 11.41 7.27 -0.67
CA VAL A 67 10.20 8.06 -0.41
C VAL A 67 9.34 7.32 0.60
N THR A 68 8.85 8.04 1.60
CA THR A 68 7.94 7.47 2.60
C THR A 68 6.67 6.95 1.94
N THR A 69 6.28 5.74 2.29
CA THR A 69 5.07 5.12 1.78
C THR A 69 3.85 5.59 2.58
N THR A 70 2.84 6.07 1.87
CA THR A 70 1.52 6.38 2.43
C THR A 70 0.49 5.42 1.85
N LEU A 71 -0.14 4.65 2.72
CA LEU A 71 -1.16 3.66 2.38
C LEU A 71 -2.54 4.20 2.75
N THR A 72 -3.52 4.01 1.88
CA THR A 72 -4.92 4.35 2.15
C THR A 72 -5.78 3.10 2.16
N LEU A 73 -6.50 2.90 3.25
CA LEU A 73 -7.44 1.81 3.46
C LEU A 73 -8.86 2.37 3.57
N LYS A 74 -9.77 1.88 2.74
CA LYS A 74 -11.19 2.26 2.81
C LYS A 74 -12.05 1.09 3.22
N LYS A 75 -12.98 1.33 4.12
CA LYS A 75 -13.86 0.32 4.69
C LYS A 75 -15.28 0.87 4.86
N GLY A 76 -16.28 0.04 4.55
CA GLY A 76 -17.66 0.33 4.94
C GLY A 76 -17.78 0.41 6.47
N LEU A 77 -18.51 1.40 6.96
CA LEU A 77 -18.67 1.64 8.39
C LEU A 77 -19.55 0.57 9.02
N VAL A 78 -18.96 -0.29 9.83
CA VAL A 78 -19.62 -1.27 10.68
C VAL A 78 -19.22 -0.99 12.12
N PRO A 79 -20.10 -0.47 12.98
CA PRO A 79 -19.72 0.18 14.25
C PRO A 79 -18.70 -0.60 15.08
N ALA A 80 -18.98 -1.84 15.43
CA ALA A 80 -18.08 -2.63 16.27
C ALA A 80 -16.74 -2.96 15.59
N LYS A 81 -16.77 -3.31 14.31
CA LYS A 81 -15.54 -3.67 13.54
C LYS A 81 -14.71 -2.46 13.19
N SER A 82 -15.34 -1.34 12.82
CA SER A 82 -14.64 -0.09 12.53
C SER A 82 -13.97 0.49 13.78
N GLN A 83 -14.63 0.43 14.92
CA GLN A 83 -14.06 0.87 16.18
C GLN A 83 -12.79 0.07 16.52
N ALA A 84 -12.88 -1.24 16.56
CA ALA A 84 -11.76 -2.10 16.94
C ALA A 84 -10.58 -2.04 15.96
N ALA A 85 -10.85 -1.96 14.65
CA ALA A 85 -9.82 -1.99 13.63
C ALA A 85 -9.14 -0.64 13.39
N LEU A 86 -9.91 0.44 13.39
CA LEU A 86 -9.45 1.75 12.95
C LEU A 86 -9.38 2.77 14.09
N TYR A 87 -10.49 3.02 14.73
CA TYR A 87 -10.58 4.09 15.75
C TYR A 87 -9.70 3.84 16.97
N ASP A 88 -9.72 2.65 17.52
CA ASP A 88 -8.92 2.31 18.70
C ASP A 88 -7.42 2.42 18.42
N TRP A 89 -7.01 2.08 17.20
CA TRP A 89 -5.61 2.18 16.81
C TRP A 89 -5.16 3.64 16.71
N ILE A 90 -5.89 4.49 15.97
CA ILE A 90 -5.51 5.91 15.84
C ILE A 90 -5.65 6.67 17.17
N SER A 91 -6.65 6.33 17.97
CA SER A 91 -6.86 6.98 19.28
C SER A 91 -5.81 6.61 20.34
N SER A 92 -5.07 5.52 20.12
CA SER A 92 -3.97 5.09 20.99
C SER A 92 -2.69 5.92 20.85
N ILE A 93 -2.61 6.77 19.82
CA ILE A 93 -1.41 7.58 19.54
C ILE A 93 -1.22 8.64 20.62
N ARG A 94 0.01 8.74 21.14
CA ARG A 94 0.47 9.74 22.09
C ARG A 94 1.80 10.33 21.62
N ILE A 95 2.26 11.40 22.27
CA ILE A 95 3.56 12.00 21.94
C ILE A 95 4.67 10.95 22.06
N ASN A 96 5.37 10.71 20.95
CA ASN A 96 6.44 9.71 20.83
C ASN A 96 6.01 8.27 21.16
N GLN A 97 4.71 7.98 21.17
CA GLN A 97 4.18 6.66 21.41
C GLN A 97 3.15 6.30 20.36
N VAL A 98 3.48 5.31 19.55
CA VAL A 98 2.60 4.75 18.53
C VAL A 98 2.78 3.25 18.45
N ILE A 99 1.68 2.52 18.34
CA ILE A 99 1.71 1.09 18.09
C ILE A 99 1.84 0.89 16.58
N LYS A 100 3.04 0.50 16.14
CA LYS A 100 3.29 0.13 14.74
C LYS A 100 2.89 -1.32 14.51
N LYS A 101 2.27 -1.57 13.38
CA LYS A 101 1.85 -2.92 12.96
C LYS A 101 2.29 -3.20 11.54
N ASP A 102 2.62 -4.44 11.26
CA ASP A 102 2.84 -4.90 9.90
C ASP A 102 1.51 -5.24 9.24
N ILE A 103 1.35 -4.85 8.00
CA ILE A 103 0.15 -5.11 7.22
C ILE A 103 0.53 -6.00 6.04
N LEU A 104 -0.20 -7.10 5.90
CA LEU A 104 -0.06 -8.03 4.77
C LEU A 104 -1.25 -7.85 3.84
N ILE A 105 -0.97 -7.49 2.59
CA ILE A 105 -1.99 -7.37 1.56
C ILE A 105 -1.70 -8.44 0.53
N SER A 106 -2.59 -9.40 0.41
CA SER A 106 -2.41 -10.59 -0.43
C SER A 106 -3.41 -10.58 -1.56
N LEU A 107 -2.90 -10.64 -2.79
CA LEU A 107 -3.71 -10.93 -3.96
C LEU A 107 -3.83 -12.45 -4.08
N CYS A 108 -5.06 -12.94 -4.17
CA CYS A 108 -5.38 -14.36 -4.09
C CYS A 108 -5.79 -14.94 -5.45
N ASP A 109 -5.62 -16.25 -5.58
CA ASP A 109 -6.14 -17.05 -6.69
C ASP A 109 -7.63 -17.43 -6.47
N GLU A 110 -8.19 -18.22 -7.38
CA GLU A 110 -9.58 -18.69 -7.33
C GLU A 110 -9.89 -19.57 -6.12
N THR A 111 -8.85 -20.11 -5.46
CA THR A 111 -9.01 -20.94 -4.24
C THR A 111 -8.87 -20.13 -2.95
N GLY A 112 -8.60 -18.82 -3.07
CA GLY A 112 -8.34 -17.94 -1.93
C GLY A 112 -6.93 -18.04 -1.37
N LYS A 113 -6.01 -18.69 -2.09
CA LYS A 113 -4.60 -18.80 -1.72
C LYS A 113 -3.83 -17.60 -2.21
N ALA A 114 -2.98 -17.05 -1.36
CA ALA A 114 -2.16 -15.89 -1.70
C ALA A 114 -1.14 -16.21 -2.80
N VAL A 115 -1.14 -15.43 -3.86
CA VAL A 115 -0.20 -15.53 -4.99
C VAL A 115 0.87 -14.45 -4.91
N VAL A 116 0.47 -13.21 -4.62
CA VAL A 116 1.38 -12.09 -4.39
C VAL A 116 1.02 -11.46 -3.06
N THR A 117 2.03 -11.20 -2.24
CA THR A 117 1.84 -10.55 -0.93
C THR A 117 2.72 -9.32 -0.82
N TRP A 118 2.11 -8.19 -0.49
CA TRP A 118 2.79 -6.95 -0.10
C TRP A 118 2.82 -6.88 1.40
N THR A 119 4.02 -6.84 1.97
CA THR A 119 4.22 -6.63 3.40
C THR A 119 4.57 -5.18 3.64
N VAL A 120 3.68 -4.47 4.31
CA VAL A 120 3.90 -3.08 4.72
C VAL A 120 4.47 -3.11 6.14
N ILE A 121 5.69 -2.62 6.28
CA ILE A 121 6.47 -2.76 7.51
C ILE A 121 6.31 -1.53 8.39
N ASN A 122 6.03 -1.75 9.66
CA ASN A 122 5.91 -0.70 10.68
C ASN A 122 4.91 0.41 10.31
N ALA A 123 3.72 0.03 9.87
CA ALA A 123 2.67 0.98 9.56
C ALA A 123 2.00 1.53 10.82
N PHE A 124 1.66 2.80 10.79
CA PHE A 124 0.86 3.45 11.82
C PHE A 124 -0.11 4.45 11.19
N PRO A 125 -1.29 4.65 11.79
CA PRO A 125 -2.28 5.55 11.23
C PRO A 125 -1.89 7.01 11.44
N THR A 126 -2.10 7.84 10.43
CA THR A 126 -1.87 9.28 10.47
C THR A 126 -3.16 10.08 10.37
N LYS A 127 -4.19 9.51 9.76
CA LYS A 127 -5.45 10.19 9.51
C LYS A 127 -6.60 9.18 9.42
N LEU A 128 -7.74 9.53 9.99
CA LEU A 128 -8.99 8.81 9.82
C LEU A 128 -10.05 9.79 9.34
N ASP A 129 -10.53 9.58 8.12
CA ASP A 129 -11.61 10.37 7.52
C ASP A 129 -12.95 9.67 7.70
N VAL A 130 -13.93 10.41 8.14
CA VAL A 130 -15.32 9.97 8.22
C VAL A 130 -16.06 10.23 6.90
N PRO A 131 -17.14 9.48 6.60
CA PRO A 131 -17.91 9.72 5.38
C PRO A 131 -18.61 11.07 5.40
N THR A 132 -18.90 11.59 4.20
CA THR A 132 -19.78 12.74 4.04
C THR A 132 -21.22 12.34 4.35
N PHE A 133 -21.90 13.12 5.19
CA PHE A 133 -23.31 12.91 5.51
C PHE A 133 -24.18 13.73 4.59
N ASP A 134 -25.03 13.07 3.82
CA ASP A 134 -25.96 13.69 2.88
C ASP A 134 -27.29 12.94 2.92
N ALA A 135 -28.36 13.64 3.36
CA ALA A 135 -29.67 13.06 3.52
C ALA A 135 -30.33 12.64 2.17
N ASN A 136 -29.84 13.19 1.06
CA ASN A 136 -30.35 12.88 -0.28
C ASN A 136 -29.54 11.78 -0.98
N SER A 137 -28.49 11.26 -0.37
CA SER A 137 -27.65 10.23 -0.94
C SER A 137 -28.10 8.83 -0.50
N ASN A 138 -28.02 7.88 -1.43
CA ASN A 138 -28.20 6.45 -1.16
C ASN A 138 -26.88 5.70 -0.97
N ASP A 139 -25.77 6.41 -0.85
CA ASP A 139 -24.45 5.83 -0.73
C ASP A 139 -24.22 5.18 0.64
N VAL A 140 -23.40 4.15 0.66
CA VAL A 140 -22.94 3.51 1.89
C VAL A 140 -21.91 4.41 2.58
N ALA A 141 -21.96 4.50 3.91
CA ALA A 141 -20.96 5.19 4.69
C ALA A 141 -19.62 4.44 4.62
N ILE A 142 -18.59 5.11 4.13
CA ILE A 142 -17.23 4.55 3.96
C ILE A 142 -16.24 5.39 4.75
N GLU A 143 -15.49 4.74 5.63
CA GLU A 143 -14.36 5.33 6.35
C GLU A 143 -13.08 5.16 5.53
N SER A 144 -12.18 6.13 5.63
CA SER A 144 -10.85 6.10 5.01
C SER A 144 -9.78 6.33 6.06
N MET A 145 -8.80 5.45 6.13
CA MET A 145 -7.64 5.60 7.00
C MET A 145 -6.37 5.73 6.16
N GLU A 146 -5.61 6.77 6.42
CA GLU A 146 -4.26 6.92 5.88
C GLU A 146 -3.23 6.44 6.90
N LEU A 147 -2.26 5.69 6.41
CA LEU A 147 -1.19 5.09 7.18
C LEU A 147 0.15 5.50 6.58
N MET A 148 1.12 5.69 7.43
CA MET A 148 2.51 5.85 7.04
C MET A 148 3.28 4.60 7.43
N ALA A 149 4.20 4.16 6.57
CA ALA A 149 5.00 2.97 6.79
C ALA A 149 6.48 3.22 6.51
N ASP A 150 7.33 2.40 7.13
CA ASP A 150 8.77 2.51 6.93
C ASP A 150 9.19 1.94 5.57
N ASP A 151 8.63 0.81 5.16
CA ASP A 151 9.00 0.12 3.93
C ASP A 151 7.90 -0.82 3.42
N ILE A 152 8.01 -1.23 2.16
CA ILE A 152 7.17 -2.26 1.54
C ILE A 152 8.06 -3.33 0.95
N ALA A 153 7.77 -4.58 1.28
CA ALA A 153 8.36 -5.75 0.65
C ALA A 153 7.31 -6.49 -0.19
N ILE A 154 7.71 -7.00 -1.36
CA ILE A 154 6.84 -7.75 -2.25
C ILE A 154 7.33 -9.18 -2.32
N ASN A 155 6.43 -10.13 -2.10
CA ASN A 155 6.70 -11.56 -2.20
C ASN A 155 5.80 -12.18 -3.28
N TYR A 156 6.40 -12.67 -4.34
CA TYR A 156 5.74 -13.39 -5.43
C TYR A 156 5.82 -14.88 -5.13
N LYS A 157 4.67 -15.51 -4.96
CA LYS A 157 4.59 -16.96 -4.83
C LYS A 157 4.28 -17.57 -6.19
N ALA A 158 5.23 -18.30 -6.69
CA ALA A 158 5.04 -19.03 -7.94
C ALA A 158 4.10 -20.23 -7.76
#